data_cf5a0b81534b478b969cf67dbc1ab770
#
_entry.id   cf5a0b81534b478b969cf67dbc1ab770
#
_cell.length_a   1.000
_cell.length_b   1.000
_cell.length_c   1.000
_cell.angle_alpha   90.00
_cell.angle_beta   90.00
_cell.angle_gamma   90.00
#
_symmetry.space_group_name_H-M   'P 1'
#
loop_
_entity.id
_entity.type
_entity.pdbx_description
1 polymer ?
#
loop_
_entity_poly.entity_id
_entity_poly.type
_entity_poly.pdbx_seq_one_letter_code
_entity_poly.pdbx_strand_id
1 'polypeptide(L)'
;MSATATTSRSMRNDARRAAVRAGLTRGWLETKYSITSASDLVWILAFPVIYAVVLLFMRGSTVPGTDFALGAMVLPSLVGMSIAFGGLTGPASTIAVDREDGTLLRAKATPNGMVGYLVGKILMFALTTLVGLIVLVIPAVTVASELRLDGRTVVLLALVFLVGMIATVPISVALGSLLKSASQTGLLFLGSMLLIVPSGIFYPITALPEWLQWVGQAFPYYWLGLGARSAMLPESMVTAEIGESWRTFEMFAVLGLWAVVGMVLAPIVLRRMARRESGSTVAAARERYMAKGY
;
A
#
# COMPACT_ATOMS: atom_id res chain seq x y z
N MET A 1 23.11 -41.07 1.65
CA MET A 1 22.65 -39.80 2.31
C MET A 1 22.20 -38.71 1.31
N SER A 2 22.57 -38.72 0.04
CA SER A 2 22.18 -37.67 -0.95
C SER A 2 20.71 -37.68 -1.39
N ALA A 3 20.09 -38.85 -1.57
CA ALA A 3 18.73 -38.97 -2.11
C ALA A 3 17.62 -38.45 -1.16
N THR A 4 17.77 -38.64 0.15
CA THR A 4 16.81 -38.17 1.18
C THR A 4 16.80 -36.63 1.33
N ALA A 5 17.95 -35.98 1.15
CA ALA A 5 18.05 -34.53 1.20
C ALA A 5 17.38 -33.84 -0.02
N THR A 6 17.48 -34.47 -1.19
CA THR A 6 16.87 -33.95 -2.42
C THR A 6 15.34 -34.07 -2.36
N THR A 7 14.82 -35.19 -1.86
CA THR A 7 13.37 -35.43 -1.71
C THR A 7 12.72 -34.47 -0.70
N SER A 8 13.41 -34.19 0.43
CA SER A 8 12.92 -33.25 1.44
C SER A 8 12.90 -31.80 0.95
N ARG A 9 13.84 -31.42 0.07
CA ARG A 9 13.92 -30.09 -0.53
C ARG A 9 12.82 -29.88 -1.58
N SER A 10 12.50 -30.92 -2.39
CA SER A 10 11.41 -30.85 -3.37
C SER A 10 10.05 -30.71 -2.67
N MET A 11 9.74 -31.55 -1.69
CA MET A 11 8.49 -31.47 -0.91
C MET A 11 8.30 -30.11 -0.24
N ARG A 12 9.36 -29.50 0.28
CA ARG A 12 9.29 -28.17 0.88
C ARG A 12 9.01 -27.07 -0.13
N ASN A 13 9.57 -27.19 -1.34
CA ASN A 13 9.30 -26.26 -2.44
C ASN A 13 7.85 -26.40 -2.95
N ASP A 14 7.34 -27.61 -3.05
CA ASP A 14 5.98 -27.86 -3.50
C ASP A 14 4.95 -27.35 -2.48
N ALA A 15 5.19 -27.56 -1.19
CA ALA A 15 4.35 -26.98 -0.13
C ALA A 15 4.36 -25.43 -0.14
N ARG A 16 5.50 -24.81 -0.47
CA ARG A 16 5.58 -23.35 -0.59
C ARG A 16 4.82 -22.84 -1.83
N ARG A 17 4.96 -23.52 -2.97
CA ARG A 17 4.22 -23.19 -4.20
C ARG A 17 2.70 -23.34 -3.99
N ALA A 18 2.27 -24.40 -3.33
CA ALA A 18 0.86 -24.61 -2.98
C ALA A 18 0.33 -23.48 -2.09
N ALA A 19 1.09 -23.07 -1.06
CA ALA A 19 0.72 -21.96 -0.19
C ALA A 19 0.61 -20.62 -0.95
N VAL A 20 1.52 -20.34 -1.90
CA VAL A 20 1.45 -19.13 -2.74
C VAL A 20 0.22 -19.17 -3.64
N ARG A 21 -0.05 -20.29 -4.32
CA ARG A 21 -1.26 -20.45 -5.16
C ARG A 21 -2.54 -20.26 -4.35
N ALA A 22 -2.64 -20.90 -3.19
CA ALA A 22 -3.78 -20.72 -2.29
C ALA A 22 -3.93 -19.26 -1.83
N GLY A 23 -2.81 -18.58 -1.56
CA GLY A 23 -2.78 -17.14 -1.25
C GLY A 23 -3.30 -16.28 -2.39
N LEU A 24 -2.86 -16.53 -3.62
CA LEU A 24 -3.34 -15.79 -4.80
C LEU A 24 -4.84 -15.99 -5.03
N THR A 25 -5.32 -17.25 -4.94
CA THR A 25 -6.76 -17.56 -5.07
C THR A 25 -7.56 -16.84 -3.99
N ARG A 26 -7.10 -16.87 -2.75
CA ARG A 26 -7.74 -16.18 -1.63
C ARG A 26 -7.75 -14.67 -1.85
N GLY A 27 -6.62 -14.06 -2.21
CA GLY A 27 -6.53 -12.62 -2.46
C GLY A 27 -7.47 -12.17 -3.57
N TRP A 28 -7.61 -12.97 -4.64
CA TRP A 28 -8.59 -12.73 -5.70
C TRP A 28 -10.03 -12.76 -5.19
N LEU A 29 -10.39 -13.79 -4.39
CA LEU A 29 -11.73 -13.91 -3.81
C LEU A 29 -12.04 -12.76 -2.84
N GLU A 30 -11.10 -12.38 -1.98
CA GLU A 30 -11.23 -11.22 -1.09
C GLU A 30 -11.41 -9.92 -1.89
N THR A 31 -10.63 -9.71 -2.97
CA THR A 31 -10.79 -8.57 -3.88
C THR A 31 -12.19 -8.55 -4.48
N LYS A 32 -12.62 -9.68 -5.06
CA LYS A 32 -13.96 -9.79 -5.65
C LYS A 32 -15.06 -9.45 -4.65
N TYR A 33 -14.93 -9.93 -3.42
CA TYR A 33 -15.87 -9.59 -2.35
C TYR A 33 -15.86 -8.09 -2.06
N SER A 34 -14.69 -7.49 -1.85
CA SER A 34 -14.55 -6.06 -1.52
C SER A 34 -15.11 -5.13 -2.62
N ILE A 35 -14.93 -5.47 -3.90
CA ILE A 35 -15.48 -4.65 -5.00
C ILE A 35 -16.97 -4.91 -5.27
N THR A 36 -17.56 -5.96 -4.70
CA THR A 36 -19.00 -6.25 -4.80
C THR A 36 -19.77 -5.88 -3.54
N SER A 37 -19.08 -5.68 -2.41
CA SER A 37 -19.64 -5.20 -1.15
C SER A 37 -19.82 -3.69 -1.21
N ALA A 38 -21.04 -3.19 -1.06
CA ALA A 38 -21.32 -1.74 -1.11
C ALA A 38 -20.55 -0.96 -0.05
N SER A 39 -20.42 -1.49 1.17
CA SER A 39 -19.69 -0.85 2.26
C SER A 39 -18.20 -0.73 1.96
N ASP A 40 -17.58 -1.81 1.46
CA ASP A 40 -16.15 -1.83 1.16
C ASP A 40 -15.85 -0.94 -0.05
N LEU A 41 -16.72 -0.98 -1.06
CA LEU A 41 -16.59 -0.17 -2.27
C LEU A 41 -16.63 1.33 -1.94
N VAL A 42 -17.50 1.76 -1.02
CA VAL A 42 -17.51 3.15 -0.54
C VAL A 42 -16.15 3.55 0.03
N TRP A 43 -15.54 2.70 0.86
CA TRP A 43 -14.22 2.99 1.42
C TRP A 43 -13.09 2.95 0.38
N ILE A 44 -13.14 2.04 -0.58
CA ILE A 44 -12.17 1.96 -1.68
C ILE A 44 -12.22 3.22 -2.55
N LEU A 45 -13.41 3.76 -2.80
CA LEU A 45 -13.63 4.86 -3.73
C LEU A 45 -13.69 6.24 -3.06
N ALA A 46 -13.91 6.34 -1.74
CA ALA A 46 -14.11 7.61 -1.04
C ALA A 46 -12.97 8.62 -1.33
N PHE A 47 -11.72 8.26 -1.07
CA PHE A 47 -10.59 9.16 -1.32
C PHE A 47 -10.34 9.39 -2.82
N PRO A 48 -10.28 8.37 -3.70
CA PRO A 48 -10.15 8.57 -5.14
C PRO A 48 -11.21 9.50 -5.73
N VAL A 49 -12.46 9.35 -5.33
CA VAL A 49 -13.55 10.22 -5.82
C VAL A 49 -13.40 11.64 -5.29
N ILE A 50 -13.09 11.82 -3.99
CA ILE A 50 -12.83 13.15 -3.43
C ILE A 50 -11.68 13.83 -4.19
N TYR A 51 -10.58 13.13 -4.44
CA TYR A 51 -9.44 13.68 -5.19
C TYR A 51 -9.78 13.99 -6.63
N ALA A 52 -10.54 13.13 -7.31
CA ALA A 52 -11.01 13.40 -8.67
C ALA A 52 -11.90 14.65 -8.71
N VAL A 53 -12.81 14.81 -7.76
CA VAL A 53 -13.66 16.00 -7.63
C VAL A 53 -12.81 17.26 -7.39
N VAL A 54 -11.84 17.21 -6.46
CA VAL A 54 -10.91 18.33 -6.21
C VAL A 54 -10.16 18.72 -7.49
N LEU A 55 -9.63 17.74 -8.24
CA LEU A 55 -8.96 18.00 -9.51
C LEU A 55 -9.88 18.64 -10.55
N LEU A 56 -11.16 18.23 -10.60
CA LEU A 56 -12.14 18.86 -11.48
C LEU A 56 -12.42 20.33 -11.12
N PHE A 57 -12.46 20.66 -9.82
CA PHE A 57 -12.54 22.06 -9.35
C PHE A 57 -11.28 22.88 -9.65
N MET A 58 -10.13 22.24 -9.74
CA MET A 58 -8.86 22.89 -10.12
C MET A 58 -8.74 23.08 -11.63
N ARG A 59 -9.73 22.63 -12.42
CA ARG A 59 -9.74 22.80 -13.90
C ARG A 59 -9.67 24.29 -14.26
N GLY A 60 -8.71 24.63 -15.11
CA GLY A 60 -8.48 26.02 -15.54
C GLY A 60 -7.65 26.85 -14.56
N SER A 61 -7.24 26.29 -13.41
CA SER A 61 -6.27 26.95 -12.51
C SER A 61 -4.85 26.61 -12.95
N THR A 62 -3.98 27.59 -12.95
CA THR A 62 -2.54 27.43 -13.28
C THR A 62 -1.68 27.62 -12.04
N VAL A 63 -0.47 27.09 -12.08
CA VAL A 63 0.55 27.36 -11.06
C VAL A 63 0.97 28.82 -11.15
N PRO A 64 0.96 29.59 -10.03
CA PRO A 64 1.31 31.00 -10.04
C PRO A 64 2.65 31.26 -10.74
N GLY A 65 2.64 32.17 -11.73
CA GLY A 65 3.83 32.52 -12.52
C GLY A 65 4.17 31.59 -13.68
N THR A 66 3.28 30.63 -13.99
CA THR A 66 3.45 29.69 -15.12
C THR A 66 2.12 29.46 -15.85
N ASP A 67 2.17 28.92 -17.07
CA ASP A 67 0.98 28.43 -17.80
C ASP A 67 0.68 26.96 -17.48
N PHE A 68 1.38 26.33 -16.56
CA PHE A 68 1.23 24.91 -16.23
C PHE A 68 -0.03 24.67 -15.39
N ALA A 69 -0.85 23.71 -15.80
CA ALA A 69 -2.10 23.40 -15.10
C ALA A 69 -1.83 22.86 -13.68
N LEU A 70 -2.47 23.47 -12.69
CA LEU A 70 -2.31 23.08 -11.28
C LEU A 70 -2.73 21.62 -11.03
N GLY A 71 -3.80 21.16 -11.69
CA GLY A 71 -4.24 19.77 -11.64
C GLY A 71 -3.21 18.78 -12.18
N ALA A 72 -2.46 19.15 -13.22
CA ALA A 72 -1.39 18.33 -13.76
C ALA A 72 -0.22 18.16 -12.78
N MET A 73 0.09 19.19 -12.00
CA MET A 73 1.12 19.11 -10.95
C MET A 73 0.70 18.23 -9.76
N VAL A 74 -0.56 18.31 -9.37
CA VAL A 74 -1.08 17.64 -8.16
C VAL A 74 -1.38 16.16 -8.41
N LEU A 75 -1.87 15.79 -9.60
CA LEU A 75 -2.31 14.41 -9.89
C LEU A 75 -1.23 13.34 -9.65
N PRO A 76 0.02 13.47 -10.12
CA PRO A 76 1.05 12.47 -9.86
C PRO A 76 1.28 12.24 -8.37
N SER A 77 1.27 13.32 -7.58
CA SER A 77 1.42 13.24 -6.13
C SER A 77 0.26 12.50 -5.46
N LEU A 78 -0.98 12.70 -5.93
CA LEU A 78 -2.15 11.96 -5.45
C LEU A 78 -2.09 10.47 -5.83
N VAL A 79 -1.54 10.13 -7.00
CA VAL A 79 -1.28 8.75 -7.40
C VAL A 79 -0.28 8.09 -6.43
N GLY A 80 0.86 8.72 -6.18
CA GLY A 80 1.86 8.22 -5.23
C GLY A 80 1.29 8.07 -3.81
N MET A 81 0.52 9.06 -3.36
CA MET A 81 -0.16 9.03 -2.06
C MET A 81 -1.18 7.90 -1.97
N SER A 82 -1.96 7.65 -3.03
CA SER A 82 -2.95 6.56 -3.06
C SER A 82 -2.28 5.19 -2.93
N ILE A 83 -1.13 4.99 -3.59
CA ILE A 83 -0.34 3.75 -3.48
C ILE A 83 0.17 3.58 -2.04
N ALA A 84 0.78 4.62 -1.47
CA ALA A 84 1.32 4.60 -0.11
C ALA A 84 0.23 4.36 0.93
N PHE A 85 -0.87 5.08 0.83
CA PHE A 85 -1.97 5.01 1.77
C PHE A 85 -2.71 3.66 1.70
N GLY A 86 -3.04 3.18 0.49
CA GLY A 86 -3.66 1.87 0.28
C GLY A 86 -2.81 0.72 0.79
N GLY A 87 -1.48 0.82 0.64
CA GLY A 87 -0.55 -0.22 1.11
C GLY A 87 -0.21 -0.15 2.60
N LEU A 88 -0.25 1.03 3.24
CA LEU A 88 0.17 1.19 4.65
C LEU A 88 -0.99 1.17 5.66
N THR A 89 -2.19 1.61 5.29
CA THR A 89 -3.30 1.72 6.26
C THR A 89 -4.27 0.55 6.18
N GLY A 90 -4.71 0.17 4.98
CA GLY A 90 -5.70 -0.87 4.75
C GLY A 90 -5.32 -2.24 5.35
N PRO A 91 -4.11 -2.78 5.06
CA PRO A 91 -3.73 -4.09 5.57
C PRO A 91 -3.69 -4.19 7.10
N ALA A 92 -3.28 -3.12 7.78
CA ALA A 92 -3.21 -3.12 9.24
C ALA A 92 -4.59 -3.24 9.90
N SER A 93 -5.62 -2.59 9.33
CA SER A 93 -6.99 -2.71 9.84
C SER A 93 -7.57 -4.11 9.62
N THR A 94 -7.33 -4.71 8.44
CA THR A 94 -7.84 -6.06 8.17
C THR A 94 -7.18 -7.14 9.02
N ILE A 95 -5.91 -6.98 9.40
CA ILE A 95 -5.25 -7.91 10.34
C ILE A 95 -5.96 -7.95 11.68
N ALA A 96 -6.40 -6.81 12.21
CA ALA A 96 -7.12 -6.76 13.47
C ALA A 96 -8.46 -7.54 13.37
N VAL A 97 -9.20 -7.36 12.28
CA VAL A 97 -10.45 -8.11 12.01
C VAL A 97 -10.17 -9.60 11.80
N ASP A 98 -9.21 -9.96 10.94
CA ASP A 98 -8.84 -11.35 10.63
C ASP A 98 -8.35 -12.11 11.88
N ARG A 99 -7.89 -11.40 12.88
CA ARG A 99 -7.52 -11.95 14.19
C ARG A 99 -8.77 -12.23 15.04
N GLU A 100 -9.71 -11.30 15.09
CA GLU A 100 -10.92 -11.42 15.89
C GLU A 100 -11.87 -12.50 15.35
N ASP A 101 -11.94 -12.68 14.02
CA ASP A 101 -12.80 -13.69 13.35
C ASP A 101 -12.15 -15.08 13.24
N GLY A 102 -10.90 -15.25 13.70
CA GLY A 102 -10.16 -16.52 13.67
C GLY A 102 -9.57 -16.90 12.30
N THR A 103 -9.62 -16.03 11.31
CA THR A 103 -9.02 -16.24 9.98
C THR A 103 -7.52 -16.54 10.07
N LEU A 104 -6.80 -15.84 10.96
CA LEU A 104 -5.38 -16.09 11.20
C LEU A 104 -5.11 -17.45 11.83
N LEU A 105 -6.01 -17.95 12.70
CA LEU A 105 -5.89 -19.30 13.28
C LEU A 105 -6.04 -20.36 12.19
N ARG A 106 -6.98 -20.21 11.27
CA ARG A 106 -7.14 -21.09 10.11
C ARG A 106 -5.91 -21.08 9.20
N ALA A 107 -5.35 -19.90 8.93
CA ALA A 107 -4.10 -19.79 8.16
C ALA A 107 -2.93 -20.48 8.86
N LYS A 108 -2.81 -20.35 10.20
CA LYS A 108 -1.77 -21.01 11.01
C LYS A 108 -1.84 -22.54 10.94
N ALA A 109 -3.03 -23.11 10.83
CA ALA A 109 -3.25 -24.55 10.80
C ALA A 109 -2.78 -25.21 9.48
N THR A 110 -2.47 -24.43 8.44
CA THR A 110 -2.02 -24.95 7.15
C THR A 110 -0.50 -24.84 6.97
N PRO A 111 0.17 -25.79 6.26
CA PRO A 111 1.59 -25.70 5.97
C PRO A 111 1.91 -24.41 5.16
N ASN A 112 2.87 -23.62 5.65
CA ASN A 112 3.23 -22.31 5.09
C ASN A 112 2.05 -21.31 4.95
N GLY A 113 0.95 -21.49 5.68
CA GLY A 113 -0.26 -20.70 5.54
C GLY A 113 -0.07 -19.21 5.81
N MET A 114 0.87 -18.82 6.68
CA MET A 114 1.21 -17.40 6.88
C MET A 114 1.84 -16.75 5.64
N VAL A 115 2.58 -17.51 4.82
CA VAL A 115 3.12 -17.01 3.55
C VAL A 115 1.96 -16.83 2.55
N GLY A 116 1.08 -17.83 2.44
CA GLY A 116 -0.11 -17.72 1.59
C GLY A 116 -1.02 -16.57 2.02
N TYR A 117 -1.22 -16.37 3.31
CA TYR A 117 -1.96 -15.24 3.85
C TYR A 117 -1.36 -13.88 3.42
N LEU A 118 -0.04 -13.70 3.59
CA LEU A 118 0.64 -12.47 3.20
C LEU A 118 0.54 -12.20 1.70
N VAL A 119 0.76 -13.24 0.87
CA VAL A 119 0.62 -13.15 -0.59
C VAL A 119 -0.82 -12.73 -0.97
N GLY A 120 -1.82 -13.33 -0.32
CA GLY A 120 -3.22 -12.95 -0.54
C GLY A 120 -3.51 -11.50 -0.19
N LYS A 121 -2.99 -11.01 0.93
CA LYS A 121 -3.18 -9.60 1.32
C LYS A 121 -2.46 -8.64 0.37
N ILE A 122 -1.24 -8.95 -0.07
CA ILE A 122 -0.56 -8.13 -1.09
C ILE A 122 -1.40 -8.03 -2.36
N LEU A 123 -1.91 -9.16 -2.86
CA LEU A 123 -2.73 -9.17 -4.07
C LEU A 123 -4.04 -8.39 -3.88
N MET A 124 -4.77 -8.65 -2.79
CA MET A 124 -6.03 -7.97 -2.49
C MET A 124 -5.85 -6.44 -2.46
N PHE A 125 -4.87 -5.96 -1.67
CA PHE A 125 -4.65 -4.51 -1.55
C PHE A 125 -4.07 -3.88 -2.82
N ALA A 126 -3.26 -4.61 -3.59
CA ALA A 126 -2.83 -4.15 -4.90
C ALA A 126 -4.02 -3.97 -5.84
N LEU A 127 -4.91 -4.95 -5.95
CA LEU A 127 -6.05 -4.87 -6.86
C LEU A 127 -7.08 -3.81 -6.41
N THR A 128 -7.39 -3.71 -5.13
CA THR A 128 -8.33 -2.67 -4.62
C THR A 128 -7.76 -1.27 -4.76
N THR A 129 -6.45 -1.07 -4.51
CA THR A 129 -5.77 0.21 -4.76
C THR A 129 -5.76 0.53 -6.26
N LEU A 130 -5.55 -0.46 -7.13
CA LEU A 130 -5.59 -0.26 -8.57
C LEU A 130 -6.97 0.20 -9.04
N VAL A 131 -8.05 -0.37 -8.51
CA VAL A 131 -9.42 0.09 -8.78
C VAL A 131 -9.59 1.56 -8.38
N GLY A 132 -9.14 1.96 -7.20
CA GLY A 132 -9.16 3.35 -6.76
C GLY A 132 -8.34 4.28 -7.66
N LEU A 133 -7.15 3.84 -8.10
CA LEU A 133 -6.31 4.60 -9.03
C LEU A 133 -6.96 4.79 -10.41
N ILE A 134 -7.64 3.78 -10.94
CA ILE A 134 -8.39 3.88 -12.20
C ILE A 134 -9.47 4.96 -12.08
N VAL A 135 -10.23 4.97 -10.98
CA VAL A 135 -11.27 5.97 -10.70
C VAL A 135 -10.69 7.37 -10.55
N LEU A 136 -9.49 7.51 -9.96
CA LEU A 136 -8.79 8.78 -9.84
C LEU A 136 -8.25 9.28 -11.18
N VAL A 137 -7.56 8.42 -11.93
CA VAL A 137 -6.78 8.82 -13.12
C VAL A 137 -7.68 9.07 -14.32
N ILE A 138 -8.75 8.29 -14.55
CA ILE A 138 -9.60 8.44 -15.73
C ILE A 138 -10.16 9.87 -15.87
N PRO A 139 -10.86 10.46 -14.88
CA PRO A 139 -11.35 11.84 -15.00
C PRO A 139 -10.19 12.86 -14.98
N ALA A 140 -9.10 12.57 -14.29
CA ALA A 140 -7.97 13.49 -14.17
C ALA A 140 -7.23 13.71 -15.50
N VAL A 141 -7.13 12.68 -16.35
CA VAL A 141 -6.56 12.79 -17.70
C VAL A 141 -7.29 13.82 -18.57
N THR A 142 -8.60 13.98 -18.38
CA THR A 142 -9.38 14.97 -19.11
C THR A 142 -9.12 16.43 -18.68
N VAL A 143 -8.51 16.59 -17.49
CA VAL A 143 -8.21 17.90 -16.90
C VAL A 143 -6.74 18.29 -17.09
N ALA A 144 -5.87 17.32 -17.28
CA ALA A 144 -4.42 17.48 -17.25
C ALA A 144 -3.81 17.04 -18.60
N SER A 145 -4.10 17.82 -19.68
CA SER A 145 -3.58 17.58 -21.04
C SER A 145 -2.05 17.65 -21.16
N GLU A 146 -1.37 18.23 -20.16
CA GLU A 146 0.07 18.44 -20.12
C GLU A 146 0.86 17.25 -19.58
N LEU A 147 0.15 16.24 -19.04
CA LEU A 147 0.79 15.05 -18.51
C LEU A 147 1.30 14.12 -19.62
N ARG A 148 2.46 13.55 -19.38
CA ARG A 148 2.94 12.45 -20.23
C ARG A 148 2.15 11.19 -19.91
N LEU A 149 1.56 10.61 -20.95
CA LEU A 149 0.80 9.34 -20.85
C LEU A 149 1.23 8.39 -21.97
N ASP A 150 2.55 8.34 -22.20
CA ASP A 150 3.16 7.43 -23.16
C ASP A 150 3.41 6.03 -22.55
N GLY A 151 3.90 5.11 -23.37
CA GLY A 151 4.22 3.75 -22.94
C GLY A 151 5.25 3.69 -21.81
N ARG A 152 6.23 4.63 -21.79
CA ARG A 152 7.23 4.77 -20.74
C ARG A 152 6.58 5.11 -19.40
N THR A 153 5.66 6.07 -19.40
CA THR A 153 4.88 6.47 -18.22
C THR A 153 4.11 5.29 -17.64
N VAL A 154 3.39 4.53 -18.48
CA VAL A 154 2.62 3.36 -18.02
C VAL A 154 3.52 2.32 -17.40
N VAL A 155 4.66 2.01 -18.03
CA VAL A 155 5.62 1.01 -17.50
C VAL A 155 6.22 1.49 -16.17
N LEU A 156 6.64 2.75 -16.08
CA LEU A 156 7.25 3.28 -14.86
C LEU A 156 6.23 3.34 -13.71
N LEU A 157 5.01 3.80 -13.97
CA LEU A 157 3.92 3.78 -12.98
C LEU A 157 3.58 2.37 -12.52
N ALA A 158 3.54 1.39 -13.44
CA ALA A 158 3.31 -0.01 -13.07
C ALA A 158 4.44 -0.55 -12.18
N LEU A 159 5.70 -0.22 -12.48
CA LEU A 159 6.84 -0.60 -11.63
C LEU A 159 6.79 0.05 -10.26
N VAL A 160 6.53 1.37 -10.19
CA VAL A 160 6.36 2.12 -8.94
C VAL A 160 5.22 1.53 -8.11
N PHE A 161 4.09 1.22 -8.76
CA PHE A 161 2.94 0.59 -8.12
C PHE A 161 3.29 -0.78 -7.55
N LEU A 162 3.87 -1.67 -8.35
CA LEU A 162 4.19 -3.04 -7.91
C LEU A 162 5.21 -3.05 -6.77
N VAL A 163 6.32 -2.30 -6.93
CA VAL A 163 7.34 -2.21 -5.89
C VAL A 163 6.78 -1.51 -4.65
N GLY A 164 5.97 -0.47 -4.83
CA GLY A 164 5.29 0.25 -3.75
C GLY A 164 4.38 -0.65 -2.93
N MET A 165 3.54 -1.47 -3.55
CA MET A 165 2.67 -2.41 -2.84
C MET A 165 3.47 -3.49 -2.09
N ILE A 166 4.56 -4.00 -2.68
CA ILE A 166 5.45 -4.96 -2.01
C ILE A 166 6.22 -4.31 -0.86
N ALA A 167 6.57 -3.03 -0.96
CA ALA A 167 7.25 -2.29 0.10
C ALA A 167 6.30 -1.96 1.28
N THR A 168 5.05 -1.63 1.01
CA THR A 168 4.13 -1.05 2.00
C THR A 168 3.23 -2.09 2.67
N VAL A 169 2.59 -3.00 1.92
CA VAL A 169 1.64 -3.98 2.45
C VAL A 169 2.25 -4.89 3.52
N PRO A 170 3.44 -5.51 3.32
CA PRO A 170 4.02 -6.35 4.36
C PRO A 170 4.35 -5.60 5.64
N ILE A 171 4.84 -4.36 5.54
CA ILE A 171 5.10 -3.50 6.71
C ILE A 171 3.80 -3.21 7.46
N SER A 172 2.75 -2.84 6.74
CA SER A 172 1.43 -2.60 7.31
C SER A 172 0.88 -3.84 8.03
N VAL A 173 1.01 -5.02 7.42
CA VAL A 173 0.66 -6.31 8.04
C VAL A 173 1.47 -6.54 9.32
N ALA A 174 2.77 -6.26 9.32
CA ALA A 174 3.62 -6.39 10.50
C ALA A 174 3.17 -5.43 11.61
N LEU A 175 2.94 -4.15 11.28
CA LEU A 175 2.47 -3.14 12.24
C LEU A 175 1.08 -3.48 12.79
N GLY A 176 0.12 -3.85 11.93
CA GLY A 176 -1.22 -4.30 12.34
C GLY A 176 -1.18 -5.49 13.28
N SER A 177 -0.23 -6.41 13.08
CA SER A 177 -0.02 -7.57 13.95
C SER A 177 0.44 -7.22 15.37
N LEU A 178 1.00 -6.03 15.58
CA LEU A 178 1.42 -5.54 16.90
C LEU A 178 0.26 -4.89 17.66
N LEU A 179 -0.81 -4.50 17.00
CA LEU A 179 -1.98 -3.91 17.62
C LEU A 179 -2.74 -4.95 18.46
N LYS A 180 -3.29 -4.51 19.58
CA LYS A 180 -4.04 -5.38 20.50
C LYS A 180 -5.53 -5.46 20.15
N SER A 181 -6.07 -4.47 19.45
CA SER A 181 -7.49 -4.40 19.07
C SER A 181 -7.69 -3.57 17.80
N ALA A 182 -8.84 -3.78 17.13
CA ALA A 182 -9.23 -3.00 15.95
C ALA A 182 -9.32 -1.49 16.23
N SER A 183 -9.68 -1.08 17.46
CA SER A 183 -9.74 0.34 17.84
C SER A 183 -8.38 1.06 17.76
N GLN A 184 -7.28 0.33 17.88
CA GLN A 184 -5.92 0.92 17.77
C GLN A 184 -5.48 1.17 16.32
N THR A 185 -6.23 0.72 15.32
CA THR A 185 -5.92 0.99 13.90
C THR A 185 -5.96 2.49 13.60
N GLY A 186 -6.76 3.26 14.35
CA GLY A 186 -6.76 4.72 14.28
C GLY A 186 -5.40 5.37 14.57
N LEU A 187 -4.57 4.76 15.42
CA LEU A 187 -3.20 5.23 15.69
C LEU A 187 -2.29 5.08 14.46
N LEU A 188 -2.44 3.97 13.72
CA LEU A 188 -1.69 3.77 12.47
C LEU A 188 -2.15 4.73 11.38
N PHE A 189 -3.47 4.98 11.31
CA PHE A 189 -4.01 5.97 10.39
C PHE A 189 -3.45 7.37 10.71
N LEU A 190 -3.47 7.79 11.97
CA LEU A 190 -2.91 9.07 12.40
C LEU A 190 -1.40 9.14 12.12
N GLY A 191 -0.65 8.09 12.43
CA GLY A 191 0.78 7.99 12.10
C GLY A 191 1.04 8.13 10.60
N SER A 192 0.22 7.50 9.76
CA SER A 192 0.29 7.64 8.31
C SER A 192 0.00 9.08 7.86
N MET A 193 -0.99 9.75 8.45
CA MET A 193 -1.28 11.16 8.17
C MET A 193 -0.09 12.07 8.54
N LEU A 194 0.54 11.83 9.69
CA LEU A 194 1.72 12.59 10.10
C LEU A 194 2.91 12.39 9.15
N LEU A 195 3.07 11.20 8.57
CA LEU A 195 4.12 10.91 7.58
C LEU A 195 3.88 11.57 6.21
N ILE A 196 2.64 11.94 5.89
CA ILE A 196 2.33 12.67 4.66
C ILE A 196 2.90 14.10 4.73
N VAL A 197 2.93 14.72 5.91
CA VAL A 197 3.45 16.10 6.07
C VAL A 197 4.89 16.23 5.56
N PRO A 198 5.88 15.44 5.99
CA PRO A 198 7.24 15.54 5.49
C PRO A 198 7.48 14.88 4.13
N SER A 199 6.44 14.30 3.50
CA SER A 199 6.61 13.51 2.26
C SER A 199 6.75 14.34 0.98
N GLY A 200 6.53 15.65 1.03
CA GLY A 200 6.57 16.48 -0.17
C GLY A 200 5.49 16.17 -1.21
N ILE A 201 4.38 15.51 -0.81
CA ILE A 201 3.29 15.17 -1.73
C ILE A 201 2.47 16.41 -2.14
N PHE A 202 2.20 17.31 -1.19
CA PHE A 202 1.35 18.49 -1.43
C PHE A 202 2.12 19.77 -1.73
N TYR A 203 3.44 19.77 -1.54
CA TYR A 203 4.32 20.90 -1.80
C TYR A 203 5.75 20.38 -2.07
N PRO A 204 6.62 21.18 -2.71
CA PRO A 204 8.00 20.79 -2.95
C PRO A 204 8.71 20.47 -1.62
N ILE A 205 9.33 19.30 -1.52
CA ILE A 205 10.04 18.88 -0.30
C ILE A 205 11.18 19.86 0.07
N THR A 206 11.73 20.52 -0.94
CA THR A 206 12.77 21.56 -0.79
C THR A 206 12.32 22.78 0.00
N ALA A 207 11.01 23.02 0.13
CA ALA A 207 10.45 24.08 0.97
C ALA A 207 10.48 23.74 2.48
N LEU A 208 10.77 22.49 2.84
CA LEU A 208 10.85 22.05 4.24
C LEU A 208 12.24 22.30 4.82
N PRO A 209 12.35 22.47 6.16
CA PRO A 209 13.62 22.38 6.86
C PRO A 209 14.35 21.07 6.57
N GLU A 210 15.67 21.09 6.47
CA GLU A 210 16.49 19.96 6.04
C GLU A 210 16.24 18.68 6.86
N TRP A 211 16.08 18.80 8.18
CA TRP A 211 15.79 17.65 9.04
C TRP A 211 14.44 16.97 8.70
N LEU A 212 13.42 17.73 8.28
CA LEU A 212 12.15 17.18 7.83
C LEU A 212 12.27 16.50 6.46
N GLN A 213 13.11 17.03 5.56
CA GLN A 213 13.42 16.37 4.29
C GLN A 213 14.03 14.98 4.53
N TRP A 214 14.96 14.85 5.49
CA TRP A 214 15.53 13.56 5.89
C TRP A 214 14.47 12.60 6.44
N VAL A 215 13.57 13.09 7.28
CA VAL A 215 12.45 12.29 7.80
C VAL A 215 11.56 11.82 6.64
N GLY A 216 11.18 12.70 5.71
CA GLY A 216 10.35 12.34 4.56
C GLY A 216 10.99 11.26 3.70
N GLN A 217 12.29 11.40 3.40
CA GLN A 217 13.05 10.44 2.60
C GLN A 217 13.27 9.09 3.28
N ALA A 218 13.14 8.99 4.60
CA ALA A 218 13.22 7.72 5.30
C ALA A 218 12.02 6.79 5.03
N PHE A 219 10.86 7.33 4.63
CA PHE A 219 9.62 6.58 4.47
C PHE A 219 9.16 6.45 3.00
N PRO A 220 8.37 5.42 2.67
CA PRO A 220 7.92 5.16 1.30
C PRO A 220 7.10 6.29 0.66
N TYR A 221 6.41 7.13 1.45
CA TYR A 221 5.52 8.18 0.95
C TYR A 221 6.19 9.12 -0.03
N TYR A 222 7.35 9.68 0.34
CA TYR A 222 8.13 10.57 -0.53
C TYR A 222 8.49 9.88 -1.84
N TRP A 223 9.03 8.66 -1.77
CA TRP A 223 9.53 7.93 -2.94
C TRP A 223 8.42 7.50 -3.89
N LEU A 224 7.26 7.15 -3.38
CA LEU A 224 6.09 6.83 -4.21
C LEU A 224 5.52 8.08 -4.90
N GLY A 225 5.50 9.21 -4.19
CA GLY A 225 5.15 10.51 -4.78
C GLY A 225 6.15 10.92 -5.87
N LEU A 226 7.45 10.86 -5.57
CA LEU A 226 8.51 11.15 -6.52
C LEU A 226 8.46 10.24 -7.76
N GLY A 227 8.21 8.94 -7.56
CA GLY A 227 8.07 7.97 -8.64
C GLY A 227 6.92 8.27 -9.58
N ALA A 228 5.76 8.64 -9.03
CA ALA A 228 4.63 9.06 -9.85
C ALA A 228 4.90 10.37 -10.60
N ARG A 229 5.55 11.36 -9.93
CA ARG A 229 5.95 12.62 -10.56
C ARG A 229 6.96 12.39 -11.67
N SER A 230 7.99 11.58 -11.45
CA SER A 230 9.01 11.26 -12.48
C SER A 230 8.44 10.54 -13.71
N ALA A 231 7.33 9.81 -13.53
CA ALA A 231 6.65 9.14 -14.62
C ALA A 231 5.78 10.08 -15.44
N MET A 232 5.07 11.00 -14.80
CA MET A 232 3.98 11.76 -15.41
C MET A 232 4.35 13.20 -15.75
N LEU A 233 5.30 13.82 -15.03
CA LEU A 233 5.68 15.22 -15.24
C LEU A 233 6.76 15.37 -16.32
N PRO A 234 6.80 16.53 -17.04
CA PRO A 234 7.90 16.84 -17.93
C PRO A 234 9.21 17.10 -17.16
N GLU A 235 10.34 16.91 -17.84
CA GLU A 235 11.69 17.08 -17.25
C GLU A 235 11.92 18.50 -16.70
N SER A 236 11.24 19.51 -17.23
CA SER A 236 11.35 20.89 -16.72
C SER A 236 10.89 21.04 -15.27
N MET A 237 10.07 20.13 -14.76
CA MET A 237 9.57 20.17 -13.38
C MET A 237 10.53 19.53 -12.36
N VAL A 238 11.64 18.95 -12.83
CA VAL A 238 12.66 18.33 -11.96
C VAL A 238 13.35 19.31 -11.01
N THR A 239 13.39 20.60 -11.38
CA THR A 239 13.98 21.66 -10.57
C THR A 239 13.33 21.88 -9.20
N ALA A 240 12.08 21.38 -9.02
CA ALA A 240 11.39 21.43 -7.73
C ALA A 240 11.83 20.31 -6.76
N GLU A 241 12.55 19.30 -7.26
CA GLU A 241 12.97 18.14 -6.48
C GLU A 241 14.40 18.29 -5.92
N ILE A 242 14.71 17.48 -4.91
CA ILE A 242 16.05 17.52 -4.27
C ILE A 242 17.13 17.18 -5.29
N GLY A 243 18.11 18.08 -5.42
CA GLY A 243 19.23 17.92 -6.34
C GLY A 243 18.85 17.99 -7.81
N GLU A 244 17.70 18.62 -8.13
CA GLU A 244 17.19 18.75 -9.50
C GLU A 244 17.20 17.41 -10.26
N SER A 245 16.82 16.33 -9.57
CA SER A 245 16.89 14.96 -10.10
C SER A 245 15.70 14.12 -9.65
N TRP A 246 15.17 13.30 -10.55
CA TRP A 246 14.12 12.32 -10.20
C TRP A 246 14.62 11.18 -9.32
N ARG A 247 15.91 11.06 -9.09
CA ARG A 247 16.53 10.08 -8.17
C ARG A 247 15.94 8.68 -8.31
N THR A 248 15.74 8.24 -9.54
CA THR A 248 15.05 6.97 -9.86
C THR A 248 15.75 5.77 -9.24
N PHE A 249 17.10 5.76 -9.23
CA PHE A 249 17.87 4.68 -8.61
C PHE A 249 17.64 4.61 -7.10
N GLU A 250 17.76 5.74 -6.40
CA GLU A 250 17.55 5.84 -4.95
C GLU A 250 16.11 5.48 -4.59
N MET A 251 15.14 5.90 -5.40
CA MET A 251 13.73 5.56 -5.22
C MET A 251 13.54 4.03 -5.20
N PHE A 252 14.02 3.33 -6.22
CA PHE A 252 13.90 1.87 -6.25
C PHE A 252 14.75 1.18 -5.18
N ALA A 253 15.90 1.74 -4.82
CA ALA A 253 16.74 1.22 -3.74
C ALA A 253 16.04 1.31 -2.38
N VAL A 254 15.45 2.47 -2.05
CA VAL A 254 14.74 2.66 -0.77
C VAL A 254 13.44 1.84 -0.73
N LEU A 255 12.64 1.87 -1.79
CA LEU A 255 11.43 1.03 -1.87
C LEU A 255 11.79 -0.46 -1.83
N GLY A 256 12.87 -0.88 -2.49
CA GLY A 256 13.40 -2.24 -2.42
C GLY A 256 13.85 -2.63 -1.03
N LEU A 257 14.52 -1.74 -0.30
CA LEU A 257 14.88 -1.95 1.10
C LEU A 257 13.63 -2.16 1.98
N TRP A 258 12.62 -1.30 1.85
CA TRP A 258 11.35 -1.45 2.57
C TRP A 258 10.63 -2.75 2.21
N ALA A 259 10.66 -3.15 0.92
CA ALA A 259 10.11 -4.43 0.47
C ALA A 259 10.81 -5.63 1.14
N VAL A 260 12.14 -5.63 1.16
CA VAL A 260 12.93 -6.70 1.82
C VAL A 260 12.64 -6.73 3.32
N VAL A 261 12.70 -5.59 4.01
CA VAL A 261 12.40 -5.48 5.44
C VAL A 261 10.98 -5.98 5.73
N GLY A 262 10.00 -5.54 4.96
CA GLY A 262 8.61 -5.96 5.13
C GLY A 262 8.39 -7.45 4.90
N MET A 263 8.93 -7.99 3.82
CA MET A 263 8.82 -9.41 3.48
C MET A 263 9.53 -10.34 4.48
N VAL A 264 10.55 -9.84 5.17
CA VAL A 264 11.23 -10.57 6.25
C VAL A 264 10.47 -10.44 7.57
N LEU A 265 10.08 -9.23 7.95
CA LEU A 265 9.44 -8.97 9.24
C LEU A 265 8.01 -9.48 9.32
N ALA A 266 7.20 -9.31 8.27
CA ALA A 266 5.79 -9.68 8.31
C ALA A 266 5.55 -11.16 8.67
N PRO A 267 6.20 -12.15 8.04
CA PRO A 267 6.01 -13.56 8.43
C PRO A 267 6.48 -13.86 9.86
N ILE A 268 7.52 -13.16 10.33
CA ILE A 268 8.05 -13.36 11.70
C ILE A 268 7.04 -12.86 12.72
N VAL A 269 6.55 -11.64 12.53
CA VAL A 269 5.61 -11.01 13.46
C VAL A 269 4.26 -11.73 13.43
N LEU A 270 3.75 -12.06 12.24
CA LEU A 270 2.53 -12.86 12.06
C LEU A 270 2.61 -14.20 12.79
N ARG A 271 3.73 -14.92 12.64
CA ARG A 271 3.93 -16.21 13.34
C ARG A 271 3.99 -16.04 14.85
N ARG A 272 4.65 -14.99 15.35
CA ARG A 272 4.70 -14.69 16.80
C ARG A 272 3.30 -14.35 17.34
N MET A 273 2.56 -13.51 16.63
CA MET A 273 1.19 -13.18 17.01
C MET A 273 0.31 -14.45 17.01
N ALA A 274 0.31 -15.20 15.90
CA ALA A 274 -0.49 -16.41 15.77
C ALA A 274 -0.18 -17.49 16.82
N ARG A 275 1.06 -17.57 17.33
CA ARG A 275 1.41 -18.47 18.44
C ARG A 275 0.73 -18.10 19.75
N ARG A 276 0.44 -16.82 19.97
CA ARG A 276 -0.22 -16.30 21.18
C ARG A 276 -1.74 -16.38 21.09
N GLU A 277 -2.29 -16.55 19.89
CA GLU A 277 -3.73 -16.72 19.69
C GLU A 277 -4.15 -18.16 19.94
N SER A 278 -5.22 -18.32 20.72
CA SER A 278 -5.86 -19.61 21.03
C SER A 278 -7.36 -19.53 20.70
N GLY A 279 -8.01 -20.69 20.59
CA GLY A 279 -9.46 -20.73 20.37
C GLY A 279 -10.26 -20.03 21.49
N SER A 280 -9.77 -20.08 22.73
CA SER A 280 -10.38 -19.37 23.86
C SER A 280 -10.27 -17.85 23.74
N THR A 281 -9.18 -17.33 23.17
CA THR A 281 -9.00 -15.89 22.94
C THR A 281 -10.00 -15.38 21.90
N VAL A 282 -10.23 -16.14 20.82
CA VAL A 282 -11.21 -15.82 19.78
C VAL A 282 -12.64 -15.92 20.34
N ALA A 283 -12.96 -16.94 21.13
CA ALA A 283 -14.26 -17.08 21.79
C ALA A 283 -14.56 -15.88 22.71
N ALA A 284 -13.60 -15.49 23.56
CA ALA A 284 -13.74 -14.35 24.44
C ALA A 284 -13.84 -13.00 23.70
N ALA A 285 -13.21 -12.86 22.52
CA ALA A 285 -13.40 -11.68 21.66
C ALA A 285 -14.80 -11.62 21.07
N ARG A 286 -15.33 -12.77 20.62
CA ARG A 286 -16.68 -12.90 20.08
C ARG A 286 -17.75 -12.62 21.14
N GLU A 287 -17.59 -13.11 22.36
CA GLU A 287 -18.49 -12.82 23.48
C GLU A 287 -18.53 -11.32 23.82
N ARG A 288 -17.35 -10.67 23.84
CA ARG A 288 -17.27 -9.20 24.04
C ARG A 288 -17.96 -8.41 22.94
N TYR A 289 -17.90 -8.88 21.69
CA TYR A 289 -18.58 -8.26 20.57
C TYR A 289 -20.10 -8.38 20.71
N MET A 290 -20.59 -9.58 21.04
CA MET A 290 -22.01 -9.84 21.28
C MET A 290 -22.56 -9.05 22.49
N ALA A 291 -21.76 -8.90 23.55
CA ALA A 291 -22.15 -8.13 24.75
C ALA A 291 -22.25 -6.61 24.50
N LYS A 292 -21.68 -6.09 23.40
CA LYS A 292 -21.79 -4.68 23.01
C LYS A 292 -23.03 -4.35 22.19
N GLY A 293 -23.90 -5.33 21.92
CA GLY A 293 -25.24 -5.10 21.33
C GLY A 293 -25.25 -4.74 19.85
N TYR A 294 -24.27 -5.23 19.09
CA TYR A 294 -24.26 -5.15 17.63
C TYR A 294 -24.60 -6.50 17.02
#